data_21239feb3fd397bec25b3c2df292a633
#
_entry.id   21239feb3fd397bec25b3c2df292a633
#
_cell.length_a   1.000
_cell.length_b   1.000
_cell.length_c   1.000
_cell.angle_alpha   90.00
_cell.angle_beta   90.00
_cell.angle_gamma   90.00
#
_symmetry.space_group_name_H-M   'P 1'
#
loop_
_entity.id
_entity.type
_entity.pdbx_description
1 polymer ?
#
loop_
_entity_poly.entity_id
_entity_poly.type
_entity_poly.pdbx_seq_one_letter_code
_entity_poly.pdbx_strand_id
1 'polypeptide(L)'
;MKIFLFGVMTFLIVINTLGCSKNEAYNSQEAIKRGDIVYQNEVVNLERLKQFLINLSNKKEDTIRITGYTIEGDPIFHDLQFDGKVIQYTYDNSNDHFAGDDKGTEKDVCKEVVKKENEHGEAEFLLSGCSKGNSLFLLRVEKEKLKKQWSN
;
A
#
# COMPACT_ATOMS: atom_id res chain seq x y z
N MET A 1 48.47 21.84 -38.40
CA MET A 1 47.63 22.55 -37.39
C MET A 1 46.19 22.63 -37.83
N LYS A 2 45.63 21.53 -38.39
CA LYS A 2 44.20 21.47 -38.81
C LYS A 2 43.45 20.23 -38.30
N ILE A 3 44.08 19.39 -37.49
CA ILE A 3 43.48 18.13 -36.99
C ILE A 3 42.95 18.27 -35.53
N PHE A 4 43.31 19.34 -34.82
CA PHE A 4 42.95 19.55 -33.42
C PHE A 4 41.56 20.20 -33.21
N LEU A 5 40.94 20.76 -34.23
CA LEU A 5 39.66 21.43 -34.12
C LEU A 5 38.44 20.47 -34.25
N PHE A 6 38.63 19.28 -34.83
CA PHE A 6 37.53 18.31 -35.01
C PHE A 6 37.23 17.44 -33.77
N GLY A 7 38.18 17.33 -32.84
CA GLY A 7 38.04 16.51 -31.64
C GLY A 7 37.23 17.13 -30.51
N VAL A 8 37.05 18.46 -30.50
CA VAL A 8 36.38 19.18 -29.43
C VAL A 8 34.86 19.29 -29.67
N MET A 9 34.45 19.19 -30.94
CA MET A 9 33.04 19.37 -31.28
C MET A 9 32.17 18.09 -31.11
N THR A 10 32.80 16.92 -31.03
CA THR A 10 32.11 15.63 -30.85
C THR A 10 31.86 15.29 -29.38
N PHE A 11 32.48 15.99 -28.43
CA PHE A 11 32.32 15.72 -27.00
C PHE A 11 31.15 16.47 -26.34
N LEU A 12 30.52 17.42 -27.04
CA LEU A 12 29.47 18.30 -26.50
C LEU A 12 28.03 17.81 -26.72
N ILE A 13 27.84 16.64 -27.34
CA ILE A 13 26.48 16.15 -27.71
C ILE A 13 25.95 15.07 -26.74
N VAL A 14 26.73 14.61 -25.74
CA VAL A 14 26.33 13.44 -24.89
C VAL A 14 25.69 13.81 -23.55
N ILE A 15 25.43 15.09 -23.25
CA ILE A 15 24.97 15.49 -21.90
C ILE A 15 23.48 15.93 -21.87
N ASN A 16 22.62 15.48 -22.76
CA ASN A 16 21.22 15.87 -22.74
C ASN A 16 20.22 14.70 -22.66
N THR A 17 20.59 13.58 -22.05
CA THR A 17 19.62 12.53 -21.68
C THR A 17 19.53 12.32 -20.17
N LEU A 18 19.52 13.39 -19.40
CA LEU A 18 18.92 13.35 -18.08
C LEU A 18 17.41 13.39 -18.29
N GLY A 19 16.87 12.19 -18.55
CA GLY A 19 15.44 12.01 -18.69
C GLY A 19 14.73 12.61 -17.49
N CYS A 20 13.70 13.40 -17.76
CA CYS A 20 12.67 13.71 -16.79
C CYS A 20 12.25 12.39 -16.14
N SER A 21 12.62 12.19 -14.88
CA SER A 21 11.91 11.31 -14.00
C SER A 21 10.49 11.89 -13.92
N LYS A 22 9.58 11.38 -14.75
CA LYS A 22 8.16 11.54 -14.48
C LYS A 22 7.98 10.93 -13.10
N ASN A 23 7.59 11.72 -12.12
CA ASN A 23 6.93 11.23 -10.93
C ASN A 23 5.64 10.58 -11.44
N GLU A 24 5.73 9.32 -11.87
CA GLU A 24 4.54 8.53 -12.15
C GLU A 24 3.83 8.43 -10.82
N ALA A 25 2.62 9.01 -10.76
CA ALA A 25 1.75 8.87 -9.62
C ALA A 25 1.70 7.38 -9.25
N TYR A 26 1.74 7.07 -7.95
CA TYR A 26 1.70 5.69 -7.45
C TYR A 26 0.35 5.07 -7.82
N ASN A 27 0.25 4.56 -9.06
CA ASN A 27 -0.98 3.99 -9.61
C ASN A 27 -1.18 2.54 -9.15
N SER A 28 -2.39 2.03 -9.36
CA SER A 28 -2.77 0.69 -8.91
C SER A 28 -1.93 -0.44 -9.52
N GLN A 29 -1.46 -0.29 -10.76
CA GLN A 29 -0.60 -1.29 -11.40
C GLN A 29 0.78 -1.35 -10.75
N GLU A 30 1.35 -0.19 -10.41
CA GLU A 30 2.62 -0.11 -9.69
C GLU A 30 2.49 -0.69 -8.28
N ALA A 31 1.40 -0.36 -7.57
CA ALA A 31 1.09 -0.94 -6.26
C ALA A 31 1.00 -2.47 -6.31
N ILE A 32 0.24 -3.02 -7.26
CA ILE A 32 0.11 -4.47 -7.47
C ILE A 32 1.47 -5.12 -7.74
N LYS A 33 2.28 -4.51 -8.61
CA LYS A 33 3.62 -5.01 -8.97
C LYS A 33 4.58 -5.02 -7.78
N ARG A 34 4.46 -4.07 -6.87
CA ARG A 34 5.24 -4.00 -5.62
C ARG A 34 4.79 -5.00 -4.57
N GLY A 35 3.62 -5.63 -4.77
CA GLY A 35 3.06 -6.61 -3.84
C GLY A 35 2.13 -6.01 -2.80
N ASP A 36 1.69 -4.77 -2.97
CA ASP A 36 0.66 -4.17 -2.13
C ASP A 36 -0.65 -4.96 -2.26
N ILE A 37 -1.42 -5.00 -1.19
CA ILE A 37 -2.81 -5.43 -1.24
C ILE A 37 -3.59 -4.23 -1.75
N VAL A 38 -4.01 -4.27 -3.00
CA VAL A 38 -4.73 -3.15 -3.62
C VAL A 38 -6.22 -3.32 -3.42
N TYR A 39 -6.84 -2.30 -2.84
CA TYR A 39 -8.27 -2.23 -2.56
C TYR A 39 -8.89 -1.04 -3.31
N GLN A 40 -9.62 -1.35 -4.38
CA GLN A 40 -10.38 -0.38 -5.17
C GLN A 40 -11.75 -0.98 -5.52
N ASN A 41 -11.97 -1.45 -6.74
CA ASN A 41 -13.18 -2.18 -7.14
C ASN A 41 -13.11 -3.66 -6.74
N GLU A 42 -11.90 -4.19 -6.70
CA GLU A 42 -11.58 -5.54 -6.30
C GLU A 42 -10.36 -5.52 -5.37
N VAL A 43 -10.21 -6.58 -4.57
CA VAL A 43 -9.00 -6.77 -3.77
C VAL A 43 -8.02 -7.66 -4.55
N VAL A 44 -6.84 -7.12 -4.83
CA VAL A 44 -5.74 -7.82 -5.51
C VAL A 44 -4.65 -8.14 -4.49
N ASN A 45 -3.88 -9.19 -4.72
CA ASN A 45 -2.84 -9.69 -3.80
C ASN A 45 -3.38 -10.11 -2.42
N LEU A 46 -4.61 -10.61 -2.35
CA LEU A 46 -5.25 -11.01 -1.10
C LEU A 46 -4.49 -12.13 -0.37
N GLU A 47 -3.72 -12.96 -1.10
CA GLU A 47 -2.84 -13.98 -0.52
C GLU A 47 -1.77 -13.35 0.41
N ARG A 48 -1.39 -12.11 0.15
CA ARG A 48 -0.45 -11.39 1.02
C ARG A 48 -1.08 -11.09 2.39
N LEU A 49 -2.38 -10.78 2.43
CA LEU A 49 -3.12 -10.63 3.68
C LEU A 49 -3.19 -11.96 4.43
N LYS A 50 -3.53 -13.06 3.74
CA LYS A 50 -3.56 -14.41 4.33
C LYS A 50 -2.22 -14.75 5.00
N GLN A 51 -1.11 -14.50 4.29
CA GLN A 51 0.23 -14.76 4.83
C GLN A 51 0.54 -13.90 6.04
N PHE A 52 0.16 -12.62 6.01
CA PHE A 52 0.33 -11.72 7.16
C PHE A 52 -0.44 -12.22 8.38
N LEU A 53 -1.70 -12.64 8.23
CA LEU A 53 -2.51 -13.19 9.32
C LEU A 53 -1.91 -14.48 9.89
N ILE A 54 -1.33 -15.34 9.04
CA ILE A 54 -0.60 -16.54 9.48
C ILE A 54 0.64 -16.14 10.28
N ASN A 55 1.40 -15.15 9.82
CA ASN A 55 2.59 -14.67 10.50
C ASN A 55 2.25 -14.02 11.85
N LEU A 56 1.14 -13.26 11.95
CA LEU A 56 0.62 -12.75 13.22
C LEU A 56 0.35 -13.89 14.21
N SER A 57 -0.38 -14.93 13.79
CA SER A 57 -0.72 -16.07 14.65
C SER A 57 0.51 -16.83 15.14
N ASN A 58 1.56 -16.87 14.33
CA ASN A 58 2.84 -17.52 14.64
C ASN A 58 3.84 -16.58 15.33
N LYS A 59 3.45 -15.34 15.66
CA LYS A 59 4.33 -14.31 16.26
C LYS A 59 5.60 -14.05 15.44
N LYS A 60 5.49 -14.20 14.12
CA LYS A 60 6.56 -13.95 13.17
C LYS A 60 6.45 -12.53 12.63
N GLU A 61 7.53 -11.77 12.70
CA GLU A 61 7.61 -10.41 12.13
C GLU A 61 7.21 -10.39 10.67
N ASP A 62 6.44 -9.36 10.29
CA ASP A 62 5.98 -9.19 8.92
C ASP A 62 5.52 -7.76 8.67
N THR A 63 5.55 -7.33 7.42
CA THR A 63 5.13 -5.99 6.99
C THR A 63 4.27 -6.08 5.73
N ILE A 64 3.11 -5.43 5.74
CA ILE A 64 2.27 -5.30 4.55
C ILE A 64 1.86 -3.85 4.33
N ARG A 65 1.57 -3.52 3.06
CA ARG A 65 0.87 -2.31 2.67
C ARG A 65 -0.45 -2.67 2.03
N ILE A 66 -1.51 -1.99 2.46
CA ILE A 66 -2.81 -1.97 1.80
C ILE A 66 -2.95 -0.61 1.15
N THR A 67 -3.16 -0.59 -0.16
CA THR A 67 -3.28 0.65 -0.94
C THR A 67 -4.70 0.78 -1.47
N GLY A 68 -5.41 1.79 -0.99
CA GLY A 68 -6.69 2.25 -1.53
C GLY A 68 -6.50 3.39 -2.52
N TYR A 69 -7.56 3.72 -3.24
CA TYR A 69 -7.56 4.87 -4.17
C TYR A 69 -8.85 5.67 -4.00
N THR A 70 -8.74 6.99 -4.05
CA THR A 70 -9.90 7.88 -4.13
C THR A 70 -10.58 7.74 -5.50
N ILE A 71 -11.73 8.38 -5.67
CA ILE A 71 -12.43 8.42 -6.96
C ILE A 71 -11.56 9.09 -8.04
N GLU A 72 -10.75 10.06 -7.64
CA GLU A 72 -9.82 10.79 -8.50
C GLU A 72 -8.56 9.97 -8.82
N GLY A 73 -8.33 8.86 -8.12
CA GLY A 73 -7.18 7.98 -8.30
C GLY A 73 -5.99 8.30 -7.40
N ASP A 74 -6.16 9.14 -6.39
CA ASP A 74 -5.11 9.45 -5.43
C ASP A 74 -4.91 8.26 -4.47
N PRO A 75 -3.65 7.82 -4.22
CA PRO A 75 -3.39 6.68 -3.36
C PRO A 75 -3.54 7.04 -1.88
N ILE A 76 -4.14 6.11 -1.14
CA ILE A 76 -4.23 6.12 0.32
C ILE A 76 -3.55 4.86 0.82
N PHE A 77 -2.63 5.00 1.79
CA PHE A 77 -1.84 3.90 2.29
C PHE A 77 -2.21 3.51 3.72
N HIS A 78 -2.28 2.21 3.96
CA HIS A 78 -2.32 1.60 5.28
C HIS A 78 -1.11 0.69 5.41
N ASP A 79 -0.10 1.13 6.14
CA ASP A 79 1.09 0.34 6.42
C ASP A 79 0.94 -0.37 7.77
N LEU A 80 1.15 -1.68 7.76
CA LEU A 80 1.12 -2.52 8.95
C LEU A 80 2.47 -3.21 9.10
N GLN A 81 3.16 -2.94 10.20
CA GLN A 81 4.41 -3.59 10.58
C GLN A 81 4.22 -4.34 11.89
N PHE A 82 4.26 -5.65 11.85
CA PHE A 82 4.18 -6.52 13.01
C PHE A 82 5.59 -6.93 13.48
N ASP A 83 5.92 -6.67 14.74
CA ASP A 83 7.23 -6.95 15.36
C ASP A 83 7.24 -8.25 16.18
N GLY A 84 6.24 -9.12 16.00
CA GLY A 84 6.05 -10.33 16.79
C GLY A 84 5.22 -10.13 18.08
N LYS A 85 4.84 -8.89 18.43
CA LYS A 85 4.05 -8.55 19.61
C LYS A 85 2.91 -7.59 19.34
N VAL A 86 3.17 -6.52 18.59
CA VAL A 86 2.21 -5.47 18.26
C VAL A 86 2.31 -5.08 16.80
N ILE A 87 1.26 -4.49 16.28
CA ILE A 87 1.19 -3.96 14.92
C ILE A 87 1.39 -2.45 14.99
N GLN A 88 2.51 -1.97 14.45
CA GLN A 88 2.73 -0.55 14.17
C GLN A 88 1.91 -0.22 12.93
N TYR A 89 0.94 0.66 13.07
CA TYR A 89 0.06 1.07 11.98
C TYR A 89 0.34 2.50 11.57
N THR A 90 0.38 2.73 10.26
CA THR A 90 0.44 4.07 9.69
C THR A 90 -0.63 4.20 8.62
N TYR A 91 -1.48 5.21 8.75
CA TYR A 91 -2.40 5.68 7.72
C TYR A 91 -1.79 6.91 7.06
N ASP A 92 -1.81 6.96 5.73
CA ASP A 92 -1.26 8.10 4.98
C ASP A 92 -2.15 8.42 3.78
N ASN A 93 -2.84 9.56 3.84
CA ASN A 93 -3.62 10.16 2.77
C ASN A 93 -3.00 11.47 2.26
N SER A 94 -1.70 11.68 2.48
CA SER A 94 -1.00 12.91 2.08
C SER A 94 -1.02 13.17 0.57
N ASN A 95 -1.32 12.16 -0.23
CA ASN A 95 -1.48 12.28 -1.69
C ASN A 95 -2.90 12.63 -2.13
N ASP A 96 -3.89 12.54 -1.25
CA ASP A 96 -5.28 12.89 -1.56
C ASP A 96 -5.41 14.41 -1.71
N HIS A 97 -5.72 14.86 -2.93
CA HIS A 97 -5.85 16.28 -3.23
C HIS A 97 -7.11 16.91 -2.63
N PHE A 98 -8.08 16.11 -2.23
CA PHE A 98 -9.38 16.53 -1.72
C PHE A 98 -9.61 16.22 -0.24
N ALA A 99 -8.60 15.70 0.47
CA ALA A 99 -8.72 15.34 1.90
C ALA A 99 -8.96 16.52 2.83
N GLY A 100 -8.77 17.77 2.36
CA GLY A 100 -8.97 18.97 3.19
C GLY A 100 -8.04 19.00 4.40
N ASP A 101 -8.62 19.36 5.56
CA ASP A 101 -7.87 19.47 6.83
C ASP A 101 -7.45 18.11 7.42
N ASP A 102 -8.08 17.02 6.96
CA ASP A 102 -7.76 15.65 7.40
C ASP A 102 -6.59 15.02 6.63
N LYS A 103 -5.95 15.81 5.77
CA LYS A 103 -4.80 15.38 4.98
C LYS A 103 -3.56 15.18 5.85
N GLY A 104 -2.92 14.01 5.70
CA GLY A 104 -1.67 13.78 6.41
C GLY A 104 -1.38 12.32 6.73
N THR A 105 -0.58 12.13 7.75
CA THR A 105 -0.17 10.80 8.21
C THR A 105 -0.57 10.62 9.67
N GLU A 106 -1.27 9.53 9.96
CA GLU A 106 -1.64 9.12 11.32
C GLU A 106 -0.95 7.82 11.69
N LYS A 107 -0.61 7.68 12.98
CA LYS A 107 0.00 6.46 13.52
C LYS A 107 -0.74 5.95 14.73
N ASP A 108 -0.78 4.63 14.88
CA ASP A 108 -1.31 3.94 16.04
C ASP A 108 -0.54 2.63 16.29
N VAL A 109 -0.75 2.03 17.46
CA VAL A 109 -0.21 0.72 17.81
C VAL A 109 -1.39 -0.16 18.18
N CYS A 110 -1.58 -1.25 17.44
CA CYS A 110 -2.71 -2.16 17.61
C CYS A 110 -2.23 -3.57 17.97
N LYS A 111 -3.13 -4.38 18.54
CA LYS A 111 -2.79 -5.73 19.02
C LYS A 111 -3.05 -6.82 17.99
N GLU A 112 -4.10 -6.67 17.20
CA GLU A 112 -4.57 -7.75 16.34
C GLU A 112 -5.33 -7.24 15.10
N VAL A 113 -5.47 -8.11 14.11
CA VAL A 113 -6.40 -7.95 13.00
C VAL A 113 -7.60 -8.87 13.28
N VAL A 114 -8.81 -8.29 13.32
CA VAL A 114 -10.06 -9.04 13.47
C VAL A 114 -10.81 -9.08 12.15
N LYS A 115 -11.45 -10.21 11.87
CA LYS A 115 -12.35 -10.37 10.74
C LYS A 115 -13.79 -10.38 11.27
N LYS A 116 -14.65 -9.53 10.71
CA LYS A 116 -16.09 -9.50 10.97
C LYS A 116 -16.85 -9.77 9.68
N GLU A 117 -18.07 -10.21 9.78
CA GLU A 117 -19.01 -10.31 8.65
C GLU A 117 -20.01 -9.15 8.78
N ASN A 118 -20.20 -8.39 7.70
CA ASN A 118 -21.19 -7.33 7.67
C ASN A 118 -22.59 -7.86 7.21
N GLU A 119 -23.58 -7.00 7.22
CA GLU A 119 -24.97 -7.34 6.84
C GLU A 119 -25.12 -7.79 5.37
N HIS A 120 -24.15 -7.45 4.52
CA HIS A 120 -24.11 -7.85 3.11
C HIS A 120 -23.35 -9.17 2.88
N GLY A 121 -22.91 -9.84 3.93
CA GLY A 121 -22.16 -11.10 3.85
C GLY A 121 -20.71 -10.93 3.38
N GLU A 122 -20.16 -9.72 3.47
CA GLU A 122 -18.76 -9.44 3.16
C GLU A 122 -17.90 -9.61 4.43
N ALA A 123 -16.66 -10.03 4.24
CA ALA A 123 -15.67 -10.07 5.30
C ALA A 123 -14.97 -8.71 5.42
N GLU A 124 -15.08 -8.08 6.58
CA GLU A 124 -14.38 -6.85 6.92
C GLU A 124 -13.18 -7.16 7.81
N PHE A 125 -12.03 -6.61 7.46
CA PHE A 125 -10.79 -6.70 8.24
C PHE A 125 -10.54 -5.37 8.93
N LEU A 126 -10.34 -5.44 10.26
CA LEU A 126 -10.14 -4.27 11.11
C LEU A 126 -8.94 -4.50 12.03
N LEU A 127 -8.20 -3.44 12.33
CA LEU A 127 -7.28 -3.43 13.46
C LEU A 127 -8.07 -3.27 14.76
N SER A 128 -7.65 -3.98 15.80
CA SER A 128 -8.29 -3.97 17.12
C SER A 128 -7.26 -3.88 18.25
N GLY A 129 -7.74 -3.43 19.42
CA GLY A 129 -6.86 -3.18 20.56
C GLY A 129 -5.86 -2.07 20.32
N CYS A 130 -6.25 -1.05 19.55
CA CYS A 130 -5.42 0.09 19.23
C CYS A 130 -5.27 1.05 20.41
N SER A 131 -4.13 1.75 20.50
CA SER A 131 -3.81 2.64 21.63
C SER A 131 -4.75 3.83 21.75
N LYS A 132 -5.31 4.31 20.63
CA LYS A 132 -6.31 5.37 20.59
C LYS A 132 -7.75 4.90 20.89
N GLY A 133 -7.95 3.61 21.17
CA GLY A 133 -9.21 3.03 21.65
C GLY A 133 -10.22 2.63 20.59
N ASN A 134 -10.03 3.00 19.31
CA ASN A 134 -10.94 2.68 18.22
C ASN A 134 -10.44 1.49 17.40
N SER A 135 -11.38 0.72 16.81
CA SER A 135 -11.04 -0.22 15.74
C SER A 135 -10.88 0.55 14.43
N LEU A 136 -9.85 0.22 13.66
CA LEU A 136 -9.53 0.88 12.41
C LEU A 136 -9.84 -0.05 11.24
N PHE A 137 -10.66 0.42 10.30
CA PHE A 137 -11.00 -0.33 9.10
C PHE A 137 -9.79 -0.44 8.17
N LEU A 138 -9.55 -1.64 7.62
CA LEU A 138 -8.49 -1.89 6.66
C LEU A 138 -9.04 -2.10 5.25
N LEU A 139 -9.86 -3.13 5.09
CA LEU A 139 -10.48 -3.47 3.81
C LEU A 139 -11.67 -4.41 4.02
N ARG A 140 -12.49 -4.56 2.97
CA ARG A 140 -13.53 -5.57 2.90
C ARG A 140 -13.40 -6.43 1.67
N VAL A 141 -13.84 -7.68 1.77
CA VAL A 141 -13.76 -8.67 0.70
C VAL A 141 -15.06 -9.45 0.62
N GLU A 142 -15.58 -9.64 -0.57
CA GLU A 142 -16.70 -10.55 -0.80
C GLU A 142 -16.34 -11.97 -0.31
N LYS A 143 -17.25 -12.59 0.44
CA LYS A 143 -17.02 -13.90 1.07
C LYS A 143 -16.68 -14.99 0.06
N GLU A 144 -17.29 -14.95 -1.12
CA GLU A 144 -17.03 -15.92 -2.19
C GLU A 144 -15.60 -15.81 -2.74
N LYS A 145 -15.11 -14.56 -2.92
CA LYS A 145 -13.71 -14.34 -3.33
C LYS A 145 -12.73 -14.81 -2.26
N LEU A 146 -13.06 -14.54 -1.00
CA LEU A 146 -12.23 -14.98 0.12
C LEU A 146 -12.14 -16.52 0.18
N LYS A 147 -13.27 -17.22 0.06
CA LYS A 147 -13.30 -18.68 0.02
C LYS A 147 -12.47 -19.23 -1.14
N LYS A 148 -12.68 -18.71 -2.35
CA LYS A 148 -11.99 -19.17 -3.55
C LYS A 148 -10.47 -19.04 -3.44
N GLN A 149 -9.96 -17.96 -2.87
CA GLN A 149 -8.53 -17.71 -2.75
C GLN A 149 -7.88 -18.38 -1.54
N TRP A 150 -8.65 -18.63 -0.46
CA TRP A 150 -8.08 -19.19 0.79
C TRP A 150 -8.31 -20.67 0.98
N SER A 151 -9.07 -21.34 0.11
CA SER A 151 -9.32 -22.79 0.16
C SER A 151 -8.26 -23.63 -0.55
N ASN A 152 -7.22 -23.02 -1.10
CA ASN A 152 -6.09 -23.72 -1.75
C ASN A 152 -4.88 -23.82 -0.82
#